data_1bc924a1b7e3463b72764a8d70a33c47
#
_entry.id   1bc924a1b7e3463b72764a8d70a33c47
#
_cell.length_a   1.000
_cell.length_b   1.000
_cell.length_c   1.000
_cell.angle_alpha   90.00
_cell.angle_beta   90.00
_cell.angle_gamma   90.00
#
_symmetry.space_group_name_H-M   'P 1'
#
loop_
_entity.id
_entity.type
_entity.pdbx_description
1 polymer ?
#
loop_
_entity_poly.entity_id
_entity_poly.type
_entity_poly.pdbx_seq_one_letter_code
_entity_poly.pdbx_strand_id
1 'polypeptide(L)'
;MRKPFWLSRCLLAAVALTAFCLPCRAQGNLRTVLFVKLKVDQVDNWKAAVKDYAALVKKAGSEQAYTVWESQTGPSEYAVVWYSAKWKEMGEDNPKLKSSAADLASIFSRLNGQTDSMEVWIDEMQPDLTFGSNVIPPMVRTGRTRVLQGKMDEVKALFHDQIVPAVKKSGATDYGVAVARFGTPTNEIHSYIGMSGWGDLDSPFGAEKGMTAAEWKAFQAKLPSLIESTEWTIWKYQPDLSYIPPAK
;
A
#
# COMPACT_ATOMS: atom_id res chain seq x y z
N MET A 1 3.01 74.35 9.99
CA MET A 1 1.77 73.57 10.13
C MET A 1 2.11 72.10 9.79
N ARG A 2 2.08 71.23 10.78
CA ARG A 2 2.58 69.84 10.73
C ARG A 2 1.47 68.92 10.24
N LYS A 3 1.77 68.09 9.22
CA LYS A 3 0.92 67.00 8.81
C LYS A 3 1.22 65.79 9.68
N PRO A 4 0.23 65.05 10.19
CA PRO A 4 0.49 63.75 10.83
C PRO A 4 0.51 62.64 9.78
N PHE A 5 1.62 61.94 9.81
CA PHE A 5 1.92 60.74 9.06
C PHE A 5 1.25 59.53 9.78
N TRP A 6 0.12 59.09 9.29
CA TRP A 6 -0.51 57.80 9.68
C TRP A 6 -0.68 56.98 8.46
N LEU A 7 0.38 56.36 8.00
CA LEU A 7 0.36 55.32 7.01
C LEU A 7 0.22 54.00 7.72
N SER A 8 -0.98 53.48 7.57
CA SER A 8 -1.40 52.10 7.72
C SER A 8 -0.31 51.08 7.61
N ARG A 9 -0.07 50.40 8.73
CA ARG A 9 0.53 49.09 8.79
C ARG A 9 -0.56 48.04 8.62
N CYS A 10 -1.10 47.94 7.42
CA CYS A 10 -1.67 46.70 6.96
C CYS A 10 -0.53 45.78 6.55
N LEU A 11 0.11 45.23 7.55
CA LEU A 11 1.07 44.15 7.33
C LEU A 11 0.23 42.98 6.87
N LEU A 12 0.34 42.67 5.58
CA LEU A 12 0.00 41.37 4.99
C LEU A 12 0.65 40.28 5.86
N ALA A 13 -0.15 39.69 6.70
CA ALA A 13 0.08 38.33 7.12
C ALA A 13 -0.18 37.44 5.90
N ALA A 14 0.77 37.43 4.98
CA ALA A 14 0.96 36.32 4.09
C ALA A 14 1.27 35.11 5.00
N VAL A 15 0.21 34.46 5.47
CA VAL A 15 0.28 33.10 5.93
C VAL A 15 0.77 32.34 4.70
N ALA A 16 2.09 32.19 4.62
CA ALA A 16 2.67 31.12 3.85
C ALA A 16 2.12 29.83 4.47
N LEU A 17 0.98 29.38 3.93
CA LEU A 17 0.69 27.98 3.91
C LEU A 17 1.81 27.37 3.09
N THR A 18 2.96 27.19 3.74
CA THR A 18 3.85 26.12 3.34
C THR A 18 2.99 24.88 3.49
N ALA A 19 2.35 24.50 2.37
CA ALA A 19 1.97 23.16 2.17
C ALA A 19 3.21 22.35 2.54
N PHE A 20 3.22 21.79 3.74
CA PHE A 20 4.05 20.66 4.06
C PHE A 20 3.60 19.59 3.06
N CYS A 21 4.19 19.63 1.87
CA CYS A 21 4.33 18.46 1.07
C CYS A 21 5.14 17.53 1.97
N LEU A 22 4.43 16.78 2.80
CA LEU A 22 4.95 15.50 3.26
C LEU A 22 5.55 14.88 2.01
N PRO A 23 6.79 14.39 2.05
CA PRO A 23 7.41 13.82 0.88
C PRO A 23 6.37 12.87 0.30
N CYS A 24 5.83 13.26 -0.85
CA CYS A 24 5.03 12.38 -1.66
C CYS A 24 5.80 11.07 -1.57
N ARG A 25 5.20 10.04 -0.99
CA ARG A 25 5.84 8.73 -0.99
C ARG A 25 6.37 8.61 -2.41
N ALA A 26 7.68 8.71 -2.56
CA ALA A 26 8.32 8.16 -3.73
C ALA A 26 8.05 6.67 -3.60
N GLN A 27 6.80 6.30 -3.90
CA GLN A 27 6.42 4.93 -4.08
C GLN A 27 7.31 4.50 -5.21
N GLY A 28 8.34 3.74 -4.87
CA GLY A 28 9.14 3.12 -5.90
C GLY A 28 8.18 2.41 -6.83
N ASN A 29 8.50 2.33 -8.10
CA ASN A 29 7.67 1.64 -9.08
C ASN A 29 7.52 0.14 -8.77
N LEU A 30 8.33 -0.40 -7.86
CA LEU A 30 8.33 -1.80 -7.49
C LEU A 30 7.78 -1.96 -6.07
N ARG A 31 6.72 -2.73 -5.94
CA ARG A 31 6.14 -3.12 -4.67
C ARG A 31 6.53 -4.56 -4.36
N THR A 32 7.13 -4.79 -3.20
CA THR A 32 7.35 -6.14 -2.67
C THR A 32 6.34 -6.41 -1.58
N VAL A 33 5.73 -7.58 -1.64
CA VAL A 33 4.82 -8.09 -0.63
C VAL A 33 5.37 -9.43 -0.15
N LEU A 34 5.73 -9.51 1.12
CA LEU A 34 6.11 -10.74 1.79
C LEU A 34 4.91 -11.22 2.61
N PHE A 35 4.30 -12.31 2.20
CA PHE A 35 3.28 -13.00 2.99
C PHE A 35 3.95 -13.96 3.96
N VAL A 36 3.49 -13.93 5.21
CA VAL A 36 4.05 -14.73 6.30
C VAL A 36 2.91 -15.46 6.98
N LYS A 37 2.89 -16.77 6.84
CA LYS A 37 2.03 -17.64 7.62
C LYS A 37 2.78 -18.08 8.87
N LEU A 38 2.18 -17.90 10.02
CA LEU A 38 2.80 -18.19 11.31
C LEU A 38 2.38 -19.56 11.84
N LYS A 39 3.25 -20.18 12.62
CA LYS A 39 2.87 -21.29 13.48
C LYS A 39 1.84 -20.79 14.50
N VAL A 40 0.82 -21.59 14.77
CA VAL A 40 -0.38 -21.18 15.52
C VAL A 40 -0.08 -20.59 16.91
N ASP A 41 0.89 -21.15 17.61
CA ASP A 41 1.30 -20.74 18.96
C ASP A 41 2.42 -19.68 18.99
N GLN A 42 2.84 -19.16 17.83
CA GLN A 42 3.99 -18.26 17.72
C GLN A 42 3.66 -16.83 17.31
N VAL A 43 2.39 -16.48 17.20
CA VAL A 43 1.93 -15.16 16.74
C VAL A 43 2.49 -14.02 17.59
N ASP A 44 2.40 -14.12 18.92
CA ASP A 44 2.86 -13.07 19.84
C ASP A 44 4.38 -12.96 19.84
N ASN A 45 5.09 -14.10 19.78
CA ASN A 45 6.54 -14.14 19.68
C ASN A 45 7.03 -13.49 18.38
N TRP A 46 6.35 -13.76 17.25
CA TRP A 46 6.65 -13.15 15.98
C TRP A 46 6.41 -11.63 16.01
N LYS A 47 5.26 -11.19 16.54
CA LYS A 47 4.95 -9.76 16.73
C LYS A 47 6.04 -9.07 17.57
N ALA A 48 6.52 -9.70 18.63
CA ALA A 48 7.60 -9.16 19.45
C ALA A 48 8.91 -9.02 18.64
N ALA A 49 9.27 -10.03 17.84
CA ALA A 49 10.46 -9.97 17.00
C ALA A 49 10.36 -8.89 15.90
N VAL A 50 9.16 -8.69 15.30
CA VAL A 50 8.92 -7.60 14.34
C VAL A 50 9.03 -6.22 15.02
N LYS A 51 8.54 -6.06 16.24
CA LYS A 51 8.72 -4.81 17.02
C LYS A 51 10.19 -4.52 17.30
N ASP A 52 10.98 -5.54 17.64
CA ASP A 52 12.43 -5.39 17.82
C ASP A 52 13.10 -4.95 16.51
N TYR A 53 12.68 -5.52 15.38
CA TYR A 53 13.15 -5.08 14.06
C TYR A 53 12.77 -3.62 13.78
N ALA A 54 11.54 -3.22 14.04
CA ALA A 54 11.09 -1.83 13.89
C ALA A 54 11.91 -0.85 14.74
N ALA A 55 12.20 -1.22 15.98
CA ALA A 55 13.05 -0.44 16.88
C ALA A 55 14.50 -0.32 16.35
N LEU A 56 15.04 -1.41 15.82
CA LEU A 56 16.38 -1.45 15.26
C LEU A 56 16.51 -0.55 14.02
N VAL A 57 15.59 -0.64 13.04
CA VAL A 57 15.60 0.19 11.84
C VAL A 57 15.39 1.67 12.18
N LYS A 58 14.56 1.96 13.18
CA LYS A 58 14.37 3.33 13.71
C LYS A 58 15.64 3.88 14.31
N LYS A 59 16.31 3.10 15.18
CA LYS A 59 17.60 3.47 15.82
C LYS A 59 18.69 3.72 14.78
N ALA A 60 18.73 2.91 13.72
CA ALA A 60 19.68 3.06 12.61
C ALA A 60 19.35 4.25 11.69
N GLY A 61 18.19 4.91 11.85
CA GLY A 61 17.75 6.00 10.98
C GLY A 61 17.53 5.55 9.54
N SER A 62 16.99 4.37 9.34
CA SER A 62 16.65 3.86 8.01
C SER A 62 15.68 4.80 7.30
N GLU A 63 15.84 4.97 5.99
CA GLU A 63 14.91 5.72 5.15
C GLU A 63 13.89 4.79 4.46
N GLN A 64 14.13 3.50 4.51
CA GLN A 64 13.22 2.51 3.92
C GLN A 64 12.04 2.25 4.84
N ALA A 65 10.85 2.66 4.39
CA ALA A 65 9.60 2.36 5.05
C ALA A 65 9.14 0.94 4.74
N TYR A 66 8.42 0.33 5.68
CA TYR A 66 7.59 -0.84 5.42
C TYR A 66 6.31 -0.80 6.25
N THR A 67 5.28 -1.44 5.75
CA THR A 67 3.99 -1.58 6.44
C THR A 67 3.68 -3.05 6.66
N VAL A 68 3.05 -3.35 7.79
CA VAL A 68 2.59 -4.69 8.15
C VAL A 68 1.08 -4.71 8.22
N TRP A 69 0.49 -5.73 7.64
CA TRP A 69 -0.94 -5.93 7.53
C TRP A 69 -1.30 -7.33 8.00
N GLU A 70 -2.41 -7.47 8.69
CA GLU A 70 -2.96 -8.73 9.18
C GLU A 70 -4.22 -9.08 8.39
N SER A 71 -4.30 -10.27 7.82
CA SER A 71 -5.47 -10.71 7.09
C SER A 71 -6.70 -10.79 7.99
N GLN A 72 -7.82 -10.29 7.51
CA GLN A 72 -9.12 -10.35 8.20
C GLN A 72 -10.06 -11.32 7.51
N THR A 73 -9.75 -11.72 6.29
CA THR A 73 -10.48 -12.72 5.50
C THR A 73 -9.48 -13.58 4.74
N GLY A 74 -9.88 -14.80 4.37
CA GLY A 74 -8.98 -15.75 3.72
C GLY A 74 -8.02 -16.43 4.71
N PRO A 75 -6.81 -16.83 4.28
CA PRO A 75 -5.82 -17.44 5.15
C PRO A 75 -5.38 -16.52 6.29
N SER A 76 -5.12 -17.09 7.48
CA SER A 76 -4.55 -16.33 8.60
C SER A 76 -3.06 -16.09 8.36
N GLU A 77 -2.71 -14.88 7.93
CA GLU A 77 -1.35 -14.50 7.56
C GLU A 77 -1.10 -13.01 7.75
N TYR A 78 0.17 -12.63 7.68
CA TYR A 78 0.63 -11.26 7.67
C TYR A 78 1.23 -10.91 6.31
N ALA A 79 1.02 -9.67 5.85
CA ALA A 79 1.68 -9.12 4.67
C ALA A 79 2.61 -7.99 5.11
N VAL A 80 3.90 -8.12 4.78
CA VAL A 80 4.88 -7.03 4.94
C VAL A 80 5.11 -6.41 3.57
N VAL A 81 4.85 -5.11 3.45
CA VAL A 81 4.88 -4.40 2.17
C VAL A 81 5.90 -3.28 2.21
N TRP A 82 6.77 -3.25 1.21
CA TRP A 82 7.69 -2.13 0.98
C TRP A 82 7.82 -1.82 -0.51
N TYR A 83 8.43 -0.66 -0.80
CA TYR A 83 8.59 -0.16 -2.15
C TYR A 83 10.06 0.11 -2.45
N SER A 84 10.47 -0.14 -3.70
CA SER A 84 11.80 0.16 -4.24
C SER A 84 11.65 0.96 -5.53
N ALA A 85 12.51 1.96 -5.75
CA ALA A 85 12.45 2.76 -6.97
C ALA A 85 13.01 2.00 -8.18
N LYS A 86 13.97 1.11 -7.94
CA LYS A 86 14.69 0.38 -8.99
C LYS A 86 14.94 -1.07 -8.59
N TRP A 87 15.01 -1.94 -9.58
CA TRP A 87 15.36 -3.36 -9.39
C TRP A 87 16.68 -3.56 -8.64
N LYS A 88 17.68 -2.71 -8.90
CA LYS A 88 18.98 -2.78 -8.22
C LYS A 88 18.85 -2.68 -6.70
N GLU A 89 17.95 -1.86 -6.20
CA GLU A 89 17.75 -1.62 -4.76
C GLU A 89 17.19 -2.86 -4.03
N MET A 90 16.56 -3.76 -4.74
CA MET A 90 15.94 -4.95 -4.14
C MET A 90 16.97 -5.99 -3.63
N GLY A 91 18.18 -5.98 -4.16
CA GLY A 91 19.27 -6.87 -3.75
C GLY A 91 20.31 -6.21 -2.85
N GLU A 92 20.13 -4.94 -2.50
CA GLU A 92 21.09 -4.19 -1.70
C GLU A 92 20.73 -4.26 -0.21
N ASP A 93 21.72 -4.63 0.61
CA ASP A 93 21.61 -4.53 2.06
C ASP A 93 21.45 -3.06 2.47
N ASN A 94 20.61 -2.80 3.45
CA ASN A 94 20.48 -1.47 4.01
C ASN A 94 21.81 -1.08 4.71
N PRO A 95 22.59 -0.11 4.16
CA PRO A 95 23.91 0.21 4.68
C PRO A 95 23.87 0.73 6.12
N LYS A 96 22.74 1.32 6.55
CA LYS A 96 22.57 1.84 7.91
C LYS A 96 22.41 0.72 8.95
N LEU A 97 22.11 -0.51 8.52
CA LEU A 97 21.97 -1.67 9.40
C LEU A 97 23.25 -2.53 9.51
N LYS A 98 24.31 -2.20 8.76
CA LYS A 98 25.55 -2.97 8.78
C LYS A 98 26.20 -3.07 10.17
N SER A 99 26.15 -1.99 10.95
CA SER A 99 26.70 -1.98 12.33
C SER A 99 25.88 -2.83 13.31
N SER A 100 24.69 -3.25 12.94
CA SER A 100 23.75 -4.03 13.75
C SER A 100 23.57 -5.47 13.22
N ALA A 101 24.54 -5.97 12.48
CA ALA A 101 24.43 -7.29 11.82
C ALA A 101 24.15 -8.45 12.79
N ALA A 102 24.73 -8.43 13.99
CA ALA A 102 24.48 -9.45 15.01
C ALA A 102 23.04 -9.40 15.55
N ASP A 103 22.53 -8.19 15.82
CA ASP A 103 21.15 -7.99 16.27
C ASP A 103 20.15 -8.42 15.17
N LEU A 104 20.43 -8.07 13.92
CA LEU A 104 19.65 -8.49 12.77
C LEU A 104 19.60 -10.02 12.64
N ALA A 105 20.75 -10.68 12.73
CA ALA A 105 20.84 -12.13 12.64
C ALA A 105 19.99 -12.80 13.75
N SER A 106 20.05 -12.27 14.98
CA SER A 106 19.25 -12.75 16.11
C SER A 106 17.74 -12.56 15.85
N ILE A 107 17.34 -11.38 15.36
CA ILE A 107 15.92 -11.07 15.06
C ILE A 107 15.42 -12.00 13.93
N PHE A 108 16.16 -12.12 12.82
CA PHE A 108 15.75 -12.97 11.71
C PHE A 108 15.73 -14.47 12.08
N SER A 109 16.61 -14.93 12.95
CA SER A 109 16.57 -16.31 13.48
C SER A 109 15.26 -16.55 14.23
N ARG A 110 14.81 -15.60 15.07
CA ARG A 110 13.52 -15.69 15.77
C ARG A 110 12.36 -15.67 14.79
N LEU A 111 12.32 -14.71 13.84
CA LEU A 111 11.26 -14.60 12.85
C LEU A 111 11.12 -15.90 12.05
N ASN A 112 12.23 -16.46 11.55
CA ASN A 112 12.23 -17.71 10.80
C ASN A 112 11.76 -18.90 11.65
N GLY A 113 12.17 -18.97 12.93
CA GLY A 113 11.75 -20.02 13.85
C GLY A 113 10.24 -20.05 14.11
N GLN A 114 9.58 -18.93 13.96
CA GLN A 114 8.15 -18.74 14.25
C GLN A 114 7.25 -18.82 12.99
N THR A 115 7.87 -18.81 11.82
CA THR A 115 7.20 -18.86 10.53
C THR A 115 6.95 -20.31 10.08
N ASP A 116 5.74 -20.57 9.57
CA ASP A 116 5.37 -21.84 8.93
C ASP A 116 5.75 -21.82 7.45
N SER A 117 5.34 -20.76 6.74
CA SER A 117 5.68 -20.55 5.34
C SER A 117 5.78 -19.08 4.99
N MET A 118 6.51 -18.77 3.93
CA MET A 118 6.65 -17.43 3.36
C MET A 118 6.47 -17.48 1.85
N GLU A 119 5.83 -16.45 1.31
CA GLU A 119 5.70 -16.21 -0.13
C GLU A 119 6.07 -14.77 -0.43
N VAL A 120 6.82 -14.52 -1.50
CA VAL A 120 7.24 -13.18 -1.90
C VAL A 120 6.70 -12.87 -3.27
N TRP A 121 5.98 -11.75 -3.38
CA TRP A 121 5.53 -11.20 -4.65
C TRP A 121 6.24 -9.89 -4.94
N ILE A 122 6.56 -9.69 -6.20
CA ILE A 122 7.11 -8.43 -6.70
C ILE A 122 6.21 -7.94 -7.82
N ASP A 123 5.67 -6.76 -7.63
CA ASP A 123 4.74 -6.12 -8.52
C ASP A 123 5.32 -4.82 -9.06
N GLU A 124 4.94 -4.45 -10.27
CA GLU A 124 5.20 -3.13 -10.84
C GLU A 124 3.94 -2.27 -10.74
N MET A 125 4.03 -1.20 -9.94
CA MET A 125 2.94 -0.23 -9.77
C MET A 125 2.62 0.43 -11.10
N GLN A 126 1.34 0.69 -11.32
CA GLN A 126 0.82 1.42 -12.48
C GLN A 126 0.42 2.83 -12.04
N PRO A 127 1.29 3.84 -12.22
CA PRO A 127 1.02 5.20 -11.70
C PRO A 127 -0.27 5.81 -12.26
N ASP A 128 -0.57 5.56 -13.53
CA ASP A 128 -1.77 6.09 -14.20
C ASP A 128 -3.07 5.47 -13.66
N LEU A 129 -2.97 4.30 -13.01
CA LEU A 129 -4.08 3.58 -12.39
C LEU A 129 -4.10 3.73 -10.86
N THR A 130 -3.20 4.54 -10.31
CA THR A 130 -2.99 4.65 -8.87
C THR A 130 -3.20 6.09 -8.41
N PHE A 131 -3.89 6.27 -7.31
CA PHE A 131 -3.97 7.55 -6.60
C PHE A 131 -4.05 7.29 -5.10
N GLY A 132 -3.65 8.27 -4.30
CA GLY A 132 -3.75 8.09 -2.86
C GLY A 132 -3.38 9.32 -2.07
N SER A 133 -3.83 9.31 -0.83
CA SER A 133 -3.40 10.22 0.21
C SER A 133 -2.08 9.73 0.82
N ASN A 134 -1.39 10.61 1.56
CA ASN A 134 -0.21 10.21 2.32
C ASN A 134 -0.58 9.50 3.65
N VAL A 135 -1.87 9.25 3.87
CA VAL A 135 -2.38 8.61 5.08
C VAL A 135 -2.58 7.12 4.81
N ILE A 136 -1.99 6.28 5.65
CA ILE A 136 -2.21 4.84 5.57
C ILE A 136 -3.60 4.56 6.12
N PRO A 137 -4.51 3.95 5.34
CA PRO A 137 -5.83 3.62 5.83
C PRO A 137 -5.75 2.52 6.90
N PRO A 138 -6.68 2.47 7.87
CA PRO A 138 -6.70 1.44 8.90
C PRO A 138 -6.95 0.04 8.34
N MET A 139 -7.61 -0.06 7.21
CA MET A 139 -7.89 -1.30 6.49
C MET A 139 -7.74 -1.09 4.98
N VAL A 140 -7.49 -2.17 4.26
CA VAL A 140 -7.56 -2.19 2.80
C VAL A 140 -8.28 -3.45 2.33
N ARG A 141 -9.05 -3.31 1.25
CA ARG A 141 -9.49 -4.45 0.46
C ARG A 141 -8.54 -4.60 -0.72
N THR A 142 -7.93 -5.76 -0.85
CA THR A 142 -7.07 -6.09 -2.00
C THR A 142 -7.80 -7.02 -2.95
N GLY A 143 -7.54 -6.86 -4.24
CA GLY A 143 -8.01 -7.74 -5.30
C GLY A 143 -6.83 -8.36 -6.03
N ARG A 144 -6.85 -9.67 -6.19
CA ARG A 144 -5.98 -10.43 -7.06
C ARG A 144 -6.78 -10.87 -8.28
N THR A 145 -6.54 -10.25 -9.42
CA THR A 145 -7.31 -10.49 -10.65
C THR A 145 -6.44 -11.21 -11.65
N ARG A 146 -6.82 -12.43 -12.02
CA ARG A 146 -6.17 -13.18 -13.10
C ARG A 146 -6.81 -12.80 -14.41
N VAL A 147 -6.00 -12.29 -15.32
CA VAL A 147 -6.39 -11.79 -16.64
C VAL A 147 -6.27 -12.92 -17.65
N LEU A 148 -7.24 -13.06 -18.56
CA LEU A 148 -7.15 -14.00 -19.67
C LEU A 148 -5.94 -13.70 -20.55
N GLN A 149 -5.34 -14.74 -21.11
CA GLN A 149 -4.13 -14.60 -21.93
C GLN A 149 -4.36 -13.62 -23.08
N GLY A 150 -3.42 -12.68 -23.23
CA GLY A 150 -3.47 -11.64 -24.28
C GLY A 150 -4.43 -10.48 -23.97
N LYS A 151 -5.10 -10.45 -22.81
CA LYS A 151 -6.10 -9.42 -22.46
C LYS A 151 -5.59 -8.35 -21.49
N MET A 152 -4.31 -8.36 -21.14
CA MET A 152 -3.74 -7.44 -20.14
C MET A 152 -3.94 -5.97 -20.51
N ASP A 153 -3.72 -5.58 -21.77
CA ASP A 153 -3.87 -4.19 -22.19
C ASP A 153 -5.33 -3.75 -22.22
N GLU A 154 -6.25 -4.65 -22.59
CA GLU A 154 -7.69 -4.37 -22.56
C GLU A 154 -8.18 -4.20 -21.10
N VAL A 155 -7.66 -5.00 -20.19
CA VAL A 155 -7.99 -4.88 -18.76
C VAL A 155 -7.40 -3.59 -18.18
N LYS A 156 -6.16 -3.23 -18.50
CA LYS A 156 -5.57 -1.95 -18.07
C LYS A 156 -6.38 -0.76 -18.60
N ALA A 157 -6.82 -0.79 -19.86
CA ALA A 157 -7.68 0.25 -20.43
C ALA A 157 -9.03 0.32 -19.69
N LEU A 158 -9.63 -0.84 -19.37
CA LEU A 158 -10.86 -0.90 -18.59
C LEU A 158 -10.69 -0.29 -17.19
N PHE A 159 -9.56 -0.56 -16.53
CA PHE A 159 -9.24 0.05 -15.23
C PHE A 159 -9.06 1.55 -15.35
N HIS A 160 -8.32 2.02 -16.37
CA HIS A 160 -8.08 3.45 -16.62
C HIS A 160 -9.38 4.20 -16.89
N ASP A 161 -10.19 3.70 -17.82
CA ASP A 161 -11.34 4.43 -18.37
C ASP A 161 -12.59 4.31 -17.51
N GLN A 162 -12.73 3.23 -16.72
CA GLN A 162 -13.96 2.97 -15.97
C GLN A 162 -13.73 2.84 -14.46
N ILE A 163 -12.77 2.00 -14.02
CA ILE A 163 -12.60 1.70 -12.60
C ILE A 163 -12.02 2.89 -11.85
N VAL A 164 -10.89 3.45 -12.29
CA VAL A 164 -10.23 4.56 -11.60
C VAL A 164 -11.14 5.79 -11.46
N PRO A 165 -11.86 6.24 -12.52
CA PRO A 165 -12.83 7.34 -12.40
C PRO A 165 -13.97 7.01 -11.42
N ALA A 166 -14.50 5.79 -11.48
CA ALA A 166 -15.58 5.38 -10.58
C ALA A 166 -15.12 5.31 -9.12
N VAL A 167 -13.92 4.75 -8.85
CA VAL A 167 -13.36 4.71 -7.49
C VAL A 167 -13.11 6.12 -6.97
N LYS A 168 -12.62 7.05 -7.77
CA LYS A 168 -12.51 8.47 -7.39
C LYS A 168 -13.87 9.07 -7.05
N LYS A 169 -14.89 8.85 -7.89
CA LYS A 169 -16.25 9.34 -7.68
C LYS A 169 -16.92 8.73 -6.44
N SER A 170 -16.53 7.53 -6.03
CA SER A 170 -17.02 6.89 -4.80
C SER A 170 -16.58 7.59 -3.51
N GLY A 171 -15.59 8.50 -3.59
CA GLY A 171 -14.98 9.18 -2.45
C GLY A 171 -13.83 8.41 -1.81
N ALA A 172 -13.34 7.35 -2.44
CA ALA A 172 -12.15 6.64 -1.96
C ALA A 172 -10.93 7.57 -1.97
N THR A 173 -10.17 7.56 -0.89
CA THR A 173 -8.98 8.39 -0.72
C THR A 173 -7.70 7.71 -1.18
N ASP A 174 -7.74 6.38 -1.35
CA ASP A 174 -6.57 5.56 -1.67
C ASP A 174 -6.97 4.40 -2.57
N TYR A 175 -6.30 4.28 -3.70
CA TYR A 175 -6.48 3.18 -4.65
C TYR A 175 -5.18 2.94 -5.40
N GLY A 176 -4.76 1.70 -5.51
CA GLY A 176 -3.56 1.36 -6.25
C GLY A 176 -3.71 0.09 -7.07
N VAL A 177 -3.02 0.09 -8.21
CA VAL A 177 -2.98 -1.03 -9.15
C VAL A 177 -1.52 -1.35 -9.46
N ALA A 178 -1.20 -2.62 -9.47
CA ALA A 178 0.09 -3.14 -9.85
C ALA A 178 -0.06 -4.37 -10.75
N VAL A 179 0.93 -4.61 -11.60
CA VAL A 179 1.02 -5.81 -12.42
C VAL A 179 2.06 -6.73 -11.83
N ALA A 180 1.73 -7.99 -11.68
CA ALA A 180 2.63 -9.03 -11.18
C ALA A 180 3.86 -9.17 -12.07
N ARG A 181 5.04 -9.28 -11.43
CA ARG A 181 6.32 -9.50 -12.12
C ARG A 181 6.98 -10.81 -11.70
N PHE A 182 7.02 -11.09 -10.40
CA PHE A 182 7.62 -12.31 -9.85
C PHE A 182 6.82 -12.81 -8.65
N GLY A 183 6.89 -14.11 -8.40
CA GLY A 183 6.26 -14.77 -7.26
C GLY A 183 4.82 -15.19 -7.51
N THR A 184 4.16 -14.66 -8.54
CA THR A 184 2.81 -15.04 -8.99
C THR A 184 2.76 -15.12 -10.52
N PRO A 185 1.69 -15.65 -11.12
CA PRO A 185 1.50 -15.61 -12.57
C PRO A 185 1.57 -14.17 -13.11
N THR A 186 2.33 -13.95 -14.18
CA THR A 186 2.55 -12.63 -14.77
C THR A 186 1.32 -12.02 -15.46
N ASN A 187 0.25 -12.80 -15.61
CA ASN A 187 -1.05 -12.33 -16.08
C ASN A 187 -1.98 -11.88 -14.95
N GLU A 188 -1.43 -11.52 -13.79
CA GLU A 188 -2.21 -11.00 -12.66
C GLU A 188 -2.07 -9.49 -12.51
N ILE A 189 -3.19 -8.88 -12.12
CA ILE A 189 -3.28 -7.50 -11.65
C ILE A 189 -3.66 -7.55 -10.17
N HIS A 190 -2.88 -6.85 -9.37
CA HIS A 190 -3.12 -6.68 -7.95
C HIS A 190 -3.61 -5.26 -7.69
N SER A 191 -4.78 -5.12 -7.08
CA SER A 191 -5.34 -3.81 -6.72
C SER A 191 -5.56 -3.71 -5.21
N TYR A 192 -5.58 -2.48 -4.70
CA TYR A 192 -6.02 -2.21 -3.33
C TYR A 192 -6.87 -0.94 -3.27
N ILE A 193 -7.80 -0.91 -2.34
CA ILE A 193 -8.60 0.26 -2.02
C ILE A 193 -8.65 0.45 -0.50
N GLY A 194 -8.38 1.67 -0.04
CA GLY A 194 -8.45 2.03 1.38
C GLY A 194 -9.87 1.92 1.93
N MET A 195 -9.97 1.50 3.18
CA MET A 195 -11.19 1.37 3.96
C MET A 195 -11.03 2.04 5.32
N SER A 196 -12.08 2.68 5.81
CA SER A 196 -12.15 3.22 7.17
C SER A 196 -12.52 2.14 8.21
N GLY A 197 -13.20 1.09 7.78
CA GLY A 197 -13.63 -0.03 8.60
C GLY A 197 -14.57 -0.96 7.84
N TRP A 198 -15.10 -1.94 8.56
CA TRP A 198 -16.06 -2.91 8.01
C TRP A 198 -17.36 -2.26 7.52
N GLY A 199 -17.80 -1.16 8.16
CA GLY A 199 -19.02 -0.44 7.76
C GLY A 199 -19.00 0.10 6.33
N ASP A 200 -17.82 0.22 5.71
CA ASP A 200 -17.71 0.62 4.30
C ASP A 200 -18.34 -0.42 3.36
N LEU A 201 -18.51 -1.66 3.83
CA LEU A 201 -19.10 -2.77 3.06
C LEU A 201 -20.61 -2.94 3.27
N ASP A 202 -21.25 -2.13 4.12
CA ASP A 202 -22.71 -2.16 4.34
C ASP A 202 -23.47 -1.58 3.14
N SER A 203 -22.78 -0.99 2.17
CA SER A 203 -23.30 -0.41 0.94
C SER A 203 -22.37 -0.71 -0.24
N PRO A 204 -22.79 -0.43 -1.48
CA PRO A 204 -21.90 -0.56 -2.64
C PRO A 204 -20.56 0.14 -2.38
N PHE A 205 -19.45 -0.54 -2.71
CA PHE A 205 -18.10 -0.11 -2.35
C PHE A 205 -17.19 0.01 -3.59
N GLY A 206 -16.26 0.94 -3.54
CA GLY A 206 -15.29 1.17 -4.61
C GLY A 206 -15.96 1.58 -5.92
N ALA A 207 -15.61 0.94 -7.03
CA ALA A 207 -16.12 1.28 -8.35
C ALA A 207 -17.65 1.14 -8.46
N GLU A 208 -18.25 0.14 -7.81
CA GLU A 208 -19.70 -0.05 -7.79
C GLU A 208 -20.43 1.20 -7.24
N LYS A 209 -19.94 1.77 -6.14
CA LYS A 209 -20.50 3.00 -5.56
C LYS A 209 -20.38 4.21 -6.49
N GLY A 210 -19.34 4.26 -7.31
CA GLY A 210 -19.08 5.37 -8.22
C GLY A 210 -19.79 5.26 -9.58
N MET A 211 -20.44 4.13 -9.86
CA MET A 211 -21.19 3.88 -11.10
C MET A 211 -22.70 3.91 -10.86
N THR A 212 -23.46 4.22 -11.90
CA THR A 212 -24.89 3.92 -11.91
C THR A 212 -25.13 2.42 -12.02
N ALA A 213 -26.31 1.94 -11.65
CA ALA A 213 -26.64 0.51 -11.78
C ALA A 213 -26.50 -0.03 -13.23
N ALA A 214 -26.81 0.81 -14.23
CA ALA A 214 -26.68 0.45 -15.64
C ALA A 214 -25.21 0.36 -16.06
N GLU A 215 -24.36 1.32 -15.65
CA GLU A 215 -22.92 1.30 -15.91
C GLU A 215 -22.25 0.08 -15.23
N TRP A 216 -22.59 -0.17 -13.97
CA TRP A 216 -22.08 -1.33 -13.23
C TRP A 216 -22.44 -2.65 -13.90
N LYS A 217 -23.71 -2.82 -14.31
CA LYS A 217 -24.16 -3.98 -15.05
C LYS A 217 -23.42 -4.15 -16.38
N ALA A 218 -23.24 -3.08 -17.12
CA ALA A 218 -22.50 -3.09 -18.39
C ALA A 218 -21.01 -3.40 -18.20
N PHE A 219 -20.41 -2.91 -17.12
CA PHE A 219 -19.06 -3.25 -16.73
C PHE A 219 -18.94 -4.76 -16.40
N GLN A 220 -19.79 -5.27 -15.52
CA GLN A 220 -19.79 -6.68 -15.13
C GLN A 220 -19.94 -7.63 -16.33
N ALA A 221 -20.75 -7.25 -17.32
CA ALA A 221 -20.96 -8.05 -18.53
C ALA A 221 -19.69 -8.21 -19.40
N LYS A 222 -18.70 -7.32 -19.26
CA LYS A 222 -17.41 -7.40 -19.98
C LYS A 222 -16.42 -8.34 -19.31
N LEU A 223 -16.50 -8.50 -17.97
CA LEU A 223 -15.48 -9.21 -17.20
C LEU A 223 -15.23 -10.66 -17.65
N PRO A 224 -16.24 -11.49 -17.97
CA PRO A 224 -15.99 -12.87 -18.37
C PRO A 224 -15.15 -13.04 -19.64
N SER A 225 -15.09 -12.01 -20.49
CA SER A 225 -14.25 -12.02 -21.70
C SER A 225 -12.83 -11.51 -21.49
N LEU A 226 -12.52 -11.01 -20.28
CA LEU A 226 -11.26 -10.32 -19.97
C LEU A 226 -10.50 -10.97 -18.81
N ILE A 227 -11.22 -11.50 -17.82
CA ILE A 227 -10.63 -12.04 -16.60
C ILE A 227 -11.11 -13.47 -16.34
N GLU A 228 -10.22 -14.26 -15.77
CA GLU A 228 -10.50 -15.64 -15.35
C GLU A 228 -11.13 -15.67 -13.96
N SER A 229 -10.53 -14.93 -13.03
CA SER A 229 -10.97 -14.89 -11.63
C SER A 229 -10.55 -13.60 -10.96
N THR A 230 -11.24 -13.26 -9.88
CA THR A 230 -10.80 -12.24 -8.92
C THR A 230 -11.00 -12.75 -7.50
N GLU A 231 -9.95 -12.70 -6.70
CA GLU A 231 -9.97 -13.02 -5.28
C GLU A 231 -9.87 -11.73 -4.49
N TRP A 232 -10.65 -11.63 -3.41
CA TRP A 232 -10.67 -10.46 -2.54
C TRP A 232 -10.23 -10.82 -1.13
N THR A 233 -9.34 -10.00 -0.56
CA THR A 233 -8.90 -10.15 0.84
C THR A 233 -8.97 -8.79 1.53
N ILE A 234 -9.35 -8.79 2.80
CA ILE A 234 -9.36 -7.60 3.65
C ILE A 234 -8.20 -7.71 4.63
N TRP A 235 -7.45 -6.62 4.74
CA TRP A 235 -6.28 -6.51 5.59
C TRP A 235 -6.45 -5.37 6.56
N LYS A 236 -5.99 -5.56 7.79
CA LYS A 236 -5.94 -4.55 8.83
C LYS A 236 -4.50 -4.09 9.05
N TYR A 237 -4.29 -2.79 9.00
CA TYR A 237 -2.99 -2.18 9.24
C TYR A 237 -2.52 -2.41 10.69
N GLN A 238 -1.24 -2.74 10.85
CA GLN A 238 -0.58 -2.99 12.12
C GLN A 238 0.50 -1.91 12.36
N PRO A 239 0.12 -0.73 12.88
CA PRO A 239 1.06 0.39 13.05
C PRO A 239 2.23 0.06 13.96
N ASP A 240 1.99 -0.72 15.02
CA ASP A 240 3.01 -1.13 16.00
C ASP A 240 4.08 -2.08 15.42
N LEU A 241 3.78 -2.72 14.30
CA LEU A 241 4.69 -3.64 13.60
C LEU A 241 5.34 -3.00 12.38
N SER A 242 4.91 -1.80 12.00
CA SER A 242 5.33 -1.08 10.81
C SER A 242 6.41 -0.04 11.14
N TYR A 243 7.19 0.34 10.12
CA TYR A 243 8.14 1.43 10.24
C TYR A 243 7.94 2.44 9.12
N ILE A 244 7.65 3.66 9.50
CA ILE A 244 7.58 4.81 8.61
C ILE A 244 8.63 5.81 9.11
N PRO A 245 9.64 6.15 8.30
CA PRO A 245 10.63 7.13 8.70
C PRO A 245 9.97 8.50 8.92
N PRO A 246 10.48 9.30 9.86
CA PRO A 246 9.99 10.66 10.05
C PRO A 246 10.17 11.48 8.76
N ALA A 247 9.23 12.38 8.49
CA ALA A 247 9.37 13.35 7.41
C ALA A 247 10.63 14.20 7.64
N LYS A 248 11.42 14.39 6.58
CA LYS A 248 12.59 15.28 6.60
C LYS A 248 12.17 16.74 6.50
#